data_c9c70ba4ce7938e33c616d56524d1aea
#
_entry.id   c9c70ba4ce7938e33c616d56524d1aea
#
_cell.length_a   1.000
_cell.length_b   1.000
_cell.length_c   1.000
_cell.angle_alpha   90.00
_cell.angle_beta   90.00
_cell.angle_gamma   90.00
#
_symmetry.space_group_name_H-M   'P 1'
#
loop_
_entity.id
_entity.type
_entity.pdbx_description
1 polymer ?
#
loop_
_entity_poly.entity_id
_entity_poly.type
_entity_poly.pdbx_seq_one_letter_code
_entity_poly.pdbx_strand_id
1 'polypeptide(L)'
;MLETTDFLSFRLSPLRGTAARNKGMALFPRKVNGKYAMIARQDNENLYLIYSDDLHTWDGGTAILKPEYPWEFVQIGNCGAPIELDEGWLLLTHGVGAVRKYSIGAVLLDKAYPSKVLARSRYPLVRPQPLEREGYVPNVVYTCGAMRVGDDIFM
;
A
#
# COMPACT_ATOMS: atom_id res chain seq x y z
N MET A 1 12.49 -6.85 7.83
CA MET A 1 11.81 -5.90 8.74
C MET A 1 12.86 -5.18 9.56
N LEU A 2 12.73 -3.88 9.74
CA LEU A 2 13.56 -3.06 10.60
C LEU A 2 12.75 -2.66 11.83
N GLU A 3 13.24 -2.94 13.01
CA GLU A 3 12.55 -2.71 14.28
C GLU A 3 13.37 -1.76 15.16
N THR A 4 12.70 -0.85 15.83
CA THR A 4 13.30 0.08 16.79
C THR A 4 12.28 0.47 17.85
N THR A 5 12.76 0.82 19.03
CA THR A 5 11.96 1.36 20.14
C THR A 5 12.34 2.79 20.50
N ASP A 6 13.47 3.27 19.99
CA ASP A 6 14.09 4.55 20.37
C ASP A 6 14.57 5.38 19.16
N PHE A 7 14.44 4.85 17.92
CA PHE A 7 14.99 5.41 16.68
C PHE A 7 16.51 5.66 16.69
N LEU A 8 17.21 5.10 17.64
CA LEU A 8 18.68 5.15 17.75
C LEU A 8 19.30 3.79 17.49
N SER A 9 18.66 2.75 18.01
CA SER A 9 19.08 1.35 17.85
C SER A 9 18.07 0.61 16.96
N PHE A 10 18.58 -0.18 16.02
CA PHE A 10 17.76 -0.91 15.06
C PHE A 10 18.12 -2.39 15.01
N ARG A 11 17.09 -3.23 14.97
CA ARG A 11 17.23 -4.66 14.70
C ARG A 11 16.69 -4.99 13.31
N LEU A 12 17.53 -5.56 12.48
CA LEU A 12 17.14 -6.06 11.15
C LEU A 12 16.83 -7.55 11.22
N SER A 13 15.64 -7.94 10.79
CA SER A 13 15.18 -9.32 10.73
C SER A 13 14.62 -9.64 9.34
N PRO A 14 14.94 -10.80 8.75
CA PRO A 14 14.34 -11.22 7.50
C PRO A 14 12.86 -11.57 7.71
N LEU A 15 12.03 -11.24 6.74
CA LEU A 15 10.69 -11.82 6.62
C LEU A 15 10.81 -13.17 5.91
N ARG A 16 9.98 -14.13 6.31
CA ARG A 16 9.96 -15.51 5.81
C ARG A 16 8.56 -15.86 5.30
N GLY A 17 8.46 -16.99 4.62
CA GLY A 17 7.19 -17.52 4.11
C GLY A 17 6.96 -17.22 2.63
N THR A 18 5.96 -17.85 2.07
CA THR A 18 5.66 -17.82 0.62
C THR A 18 5.21 -16.46 0.13
N ALA A 19 4.64 -15.64 1.02
CA ALA A 19 4.20 -14.27 0.73
C ALA A 19 5.29 -13.22 0.98
N ALA A 20 6.39 -13.57 1.67
CA ALA A 20 7.49 -12.65 1.98
C ALA A 20 8.45 -12.49 0.79
N ARG A 21 7.92 -12.05 -0.34
CA ARG A 21 8.68 -11.86 -1.58
C ARG A 21 8.27 -10.59 -2.31
N ASN A 22 9.15 -10.14 -3.20
CA ASN A 22 9.02 -8.90 -3.96
C ASN A 22 9.06 -7.66 -3.03
N LYS A 23 8.24 -6.68 -3.27
CA LYS A 23 8.25 -5.38 -2.61
C LYS A 23 6.83 -4.88 -2.31
N GLY A 24 6.72 -3.69 -1.71
CA GLY A 24 5.43 -3.07 -1.43
C GLY A 24 4.72 -3.64 -0.21
N MET A 25 5.50 -4.12 0.76
CA MET A 25 4.97 -4.62 2.03
C MET A 25 4.71 -3.47 3.00
N ALA A 26 3.47 -3.36 3.49
CA ALA A 26 3.06 -2.33 4.43
C ALA A 26 2.18 -2.89 5.54
N LEU A 27 2.70 -2.84 6.75
CA LEU A 27 2.05 -3.37 7.95
C LEU A 27 0.87 -2.47 8.36
N PHE A 28 -0.24 -3.07 8.76
CA PHE A 28 -1.32 -2.34 9.42
C PHE A 28 -0.85 -1.82 10.78
N PRO A 29 -1.33 -0.64 11.23
CA PRO A 29 -0.86 -0.04 12.48
C PRO A 29 -1.24 -0.83 13.73
N ARG A 30 -2.16 -1.76 13.63
CA ARG A 30 -2.56 -2.69 14.69
C ARG A 30 -2.99 -4.03 14.13
N LYS A 31 -3.14 -5.02 15.00
CA LYS A 31 -3.70 -6.32 14.63
C LYS A 31 -5.14 -6.20 14.15
N VAL A 32 -5.47 -6.96 13.13
CA VAL A 32 -6.81 -7.13 12.59
C VAL A 32 -7.27 -8.56 12.89
N ASN A 33 -8.38 -8.71 13.59
CA ASN A 33 -8.91 -9.99 14.03
C ASN A 33 -7.87 -10.87 14.77
N GLY A 34 -7.07 -10.22 15.64
CA GLY A 34 -6.07 -10.89 16.46
C GLY A 34 -4.74 -11.21 15.75
N LYS A 35 -4.63 -11.02 14.44
CA LYS A 35 -3.43 -11.28 13.64
C LYS A 35 -2.77 -9.99 13.16
N TYR A 36 -1.47 -10.03 12.93
CA TYR A 36 -0.79 -9.00 12.17
C TYR A 36 -1.27 -9.08 10.73
N ALA A 37 -1.57 -7.94 10.12
CA ALA A 37 -2.03 -7.82 8.75
C ALA A 37 -1.06 -6.94 7.95
N MET A 38 -0.85 -7.25 6.70
CA MET A 38 0.03 -6.50 5.81
C MET A 38 -0.55 -6.45 4.41
N ILE A 39 -0.42 -5.31 3.75
CA ILE A 39 -0.57 -5.21 2.31
C ILE A 39 0.74 -5.71 1.66
N ALA A 40 0.63 -6.50 0.62
CA ALA A 40 1.77 -7.08 -0.08
C ALA A 40 1.57 -7.06 -1.61
N ARG A 41 2.64 -7.28 -2.35
CA ARG A 41 2.65 -7.33 -3.82
C ARG A 41 3.43 -8.54 -4.30
N GLN A 42 2.93 -9.71 -4.01
CA GLN A 42 3.63 -10.99 -4.23
C GLN A 42 3.97 -11.26 -5.71
N ASP A 43 3.17 -10.76 -6.64
CA ASP A 43 3.32 -10.92 -8.09
C ASP A 43 3.79 -9.66 -8.82
N ASN A 44 4.05 -8.56 -8.09
CA ASN A 44 4.40 -7.23 -8.62
C ASN A 44 3.30 -6.51 -9.43
N GLU A 45 2.13 -7.08 -9.54
CA GLU A 45 1.02 -6.54 -10.34
C GLU A 45 -0.16 -6.15 -9.47
N ASN A 46 -0.56 -7.03 -8.56
CA ASN A 46 -1.76 -6.91 -7.75
C ASN A 46 -1.44 -6.60 -6.30
N LEU A 47 -2.44 -6.10 -5.54
CA LEU A 47 -2.35 -5.95 -4.09
C LEU A 47 -2.99 -7.14 -3.38
N TYR A 48 -2.27 -7.65 -2.41
CA TYR A 48 -2.66 -8.77 -1.56
C TYR A 48 -2.79 -8.31 -0.12
N LEU A 49 -3.72 -8.94 0.60
CA LEU A 49 -3.80 -8.90 2.04
C LEU A 49 -3.25 -10.22 2.58
N ILE A 50 -2.26 -10.13 3.47
CA ILE A 50 -1.60 -11.26 4.12
C ILE A 50 -1.67 -11.11 5.62
N TYR A 51 -1.63 -12.24 6.33
CA TYR A 51 -1.71 -12.30 7.78
C TYR A 51 -0.56 -13.11 8.37
N SER A 52 -0.18 -12.76 9.61
CA SER A 52 0.84 -13.47 10.38
C SER A 52 0.48 -13.50 11.86
N ASP A 53 0.93 -14.53 12.55
CA ASP A 53 0.81 -14.64 14.00
C ASP A 53 2.04 -14.06 14.72
N ASP A 54 3.21 -13.98 14.06
CA ASP A 54 4.51 -13.69 14.68
C ASP A 54 5.29 -12.49 14.10
N LEU A 55 4.74 -11.73 13.15
CA LEU A 55 5.39 -10.63 12.40
C LEU A 55 6.53 -11.05 11.45
N HIS A 56 7.04 -12.25 11.54
CA HIS A 56 8.22 -12.68 10.78
C HIS A 56 7.88 -13.67 9.66
N THR A 57 6.82 -14.48 9.86
CA THR A 57 6.42 -15.52 8.92
C THR A 57 5.10 -15.14 8.23
N TRP A 58 5.15 -14.99 6.91
CA TRP A 58 4.04 -14.52 6.08
C TRP A 58 3.79 -15.51 4.95
N ASP A 59 2.69 -16.23 5.04
CA ASP A 59 2.31 -17.24 4.05
C ASP A 59 0.96 -16.93 3.42
N GLY A 60 0.74 -17.45 2.22
CA GLY A 60 -0.52 -17.32 1.48
C GLY A 60 -0.80 -15.89 1.03
N GLY A 61 -2.07 -15.49 1.12
CA GLY A 61 -2.55 -14.15 0.78
C GLY A 61 -3.78 -14.17 -0.12
N THR A 62 -4.60 -13.14 0.04
CA THR A 62 -5.79 -12.92 -0.77
C THR A 62 -5.56 -11.69 -1.63
N ALA A 63 -5.69 -11.82 -2.96
CA ALA A 63 -5.69 -10.67 -3.86
C ALA A 63 -6.93 -9.81 -3.58
N ILE A 64 -6.71 -8.56 -3.19
CA ILE A 64 -7.79 -7.63 -2.84
C ILE A 64 -8.02 -6.57 -3.92
N LEU A 65 -6.99 -6.25 -4.68
CA LEU A 65 -7.07 -5.29 -5.78
C LEU A 65 -6.24 -5.76 -6.97
N LYS A 66 -6.81 -5.57 -8.15
CA LYS A 66 -6.14 -5.75 -9.45
C LYS A 66 -6.18 -4.45 -10.23
N PRO A 67 -5.28 -4.25 -11.19
CA PRO A 67 -5.40 -3.17 -12.16
C PRO A 67 -6.79 -3.21 -12.83
N GLU A 68 -7.45 -2.05 -12.90
CA GLU A 68 -8.80 -1.94 -13.46
C GLU A 68 -8.91 -0.74 -14.40
N TYR A 69 -8.34 0.40 -14.00
CA TYR A 69 -8.48 1.64 -14.73
C TYR A 69 -7.27 1.93 -15.61
N PRO A 70 -7.41 2.73 -16.69
CA PRO A 70 -6.29 3.03 -17.62
C PRO A 70 -5.05 3.62 -16.95
N TRP A 71 -5.20 4.33 -15.82
CA TRP A 71 -4.09 4.94 -15.11
C TRP A 71 -3.27 3.94 -14.26
N GLU A 72 -3.71 2.71 -14.13
CA GLU A 72 -3.08 1.64 -13.34
C GLU A 72 -2.98 0.29 -14.08
N PHE A 73 -3.31 0.25 -15.37
CA PHE A 73 -3.51 -1.01 -16.09
C PHE A 73 -2.26 -1.91 -16.17
N VAL A 74 -1.06 -1.37 -15.94
CA VAL A 74 0.18 -2.15 -15.91
C VAL A 74 0.34 -2.83 -14.56
N GLN A 75 0.12 -2.08 -13.48
CA GLN A 75 0.21 -2.58 -12.10
C GLN A 75 -0.40 -1.59 -11.12
N ILE A 76 -0.80 -2.10 -9.97
CA ILE A 76 -1.19 -1.32 -8.80
C ILE A 76 -0.27 -1.64 -7.62
N GLY A 77 -0.01 -0.67 -6.78
CA GLY A 77 0.77 -0.83 -5.55
C GLY A 77 0.27 0.08 -4.44
N ASN A 78 0.69 -0.18 -3.23
CA ASN A 78 0.39 0.67 -2.08
C ASN A 78 1.45 1.77 -1.89
N CYS A 79 1.03 2.88 -1.31
CA CYS A 79 1.86 4.01 -0.92
C CYS A 79 2.00 4.07 0.60
N GLY A 80 2.55 3.01 1.20
CA GLY A 80 2.72 2.91 2.65
C GLY A 80 1.61 2.12 3.35
N ALA A 81 1.56 2.25 4.67
CA ALA A 81 0.61 1.55 5.52
C ALA A 81 -0.82 2.10 5.37
N PRO A 82 -1.85 1.25 5.56
CA PRO A 82 -3.23 1.74 5.67
C PRO A 82 -3.41 2.66 6.87
N ILE A 83 -4.21 3.70 6.69
CA ILE A 83 -4.59 4.66 7.74
C ILE A 83 -5.95 4.24 8.30
N GLU A 84 -6.04 4.12 9.61
CA GLU A 84 -7.32 3.81 10.26
C GLU A 84 -8.22 5.05 10.30
N LEU A 85 -9.43 4.91 9.74
CA LEU A 85 -10.51 5.88 9.81
C LEU A 85 -11.72 5.24 10.54
N ASP A 86 -12.72 6.04 10.84
CA ASP A 86 -13.96 5.51 11.43
C ASP A 86 -14.72 4.64 10.41
N GLU A 87 -14.65 5.00 9.13
CA GLU A 87 -15.29 4.33 8.02
C GLU A 87 -14.58 3.04 7.57
N GLY A 88 -13.29 2.86 7.90
CA GLY A 88 -12.51 1.72 7.46
C GLY A 88 -11.01 2.01 7.41
N TRP A 89 -10.30 1.28 6.56
CA TRP A 89 -8.88 1.46 6.31
C TRP A 89 -8.68 2.23 5.00
N LEU A 90 -8.20 3.45 5.08
CA LEU A 90 -7.79 4.21 3.91
C LEU A 90 -6.40 3.73 3.44
N LEU A 91 -6.33 3.22 2.23
CA LEU A 91 -5.09 2.82 1.59
C LEU A 91 -4.83 3.75 0.40
N LEU A 92 -3.75 4.50 0.45
CA LEU A 92 -3.25 5.21 -0.72
C LEU A 92 -2.55 4.20 -1.65
N THR A 93 -2.86 4.30 -2.92
CA THR A 93 -2.33 3.40 -3.96
C THR A 93 -1.59 4.20 -5.02
N HIS A 94 -0.61 3.57 -5.67
CA HIS A 94 -0.10 4.08 -6.93
C HIS A 94 -0.47 3.12 -8.06
N GLY A 95 -0.85 3.67 -9.17
CA GLY A 95 -1.07 2.95 -10.40
C GLY A 95 -0.02 3.32 -11.43
N VAL A 96 0.33 2.35 -12.27
CA VAL A 96 1.22 2.54 -13.41
C VAL A 96 0.42 2.35 -14.69
N GLY A 97 0.26 3.43 -15.41
CA GLY A 97 -0.41 3.45 -16.70
C GLY A 97 0.56 3.43 -17.89
N ALA A 98 0.04 3.83 -19.05
CA ALA A 98 0.83 3.91 -20.28
C ALA A 98 2.07 4.79 -20.10
N VAL A 99 3.14 4.44 -20.83
CA VAL A 99 4.46 5.11 -20.81
C VAL A 99 5.04 5.28 -19.40
N ARG A 100 4.76 4.29 -18.52
CA ARG A 100 5.19 4.27 -17.12
C ARG A 100 4.76 5.51 -16.31
N LYS A 101 3.61 6.06 -16.62
CA LYS A 101 3.04 7.17 -15.87
C LYS A 101 2.52 6.68 -14.52
N TYR A 102 3.12 7.17 -13.43
CA TYR A 102 2.70 6.88 -12.07
C TYR A 102 1.71 7.92 -11.59
N SER A 103 0.64 7.47 -10.99
CA SER A 103 -0.41 8.31 -10.42
C SER A 103 -0.85 7.73 -9.07
N ILE A 104 -1.35 8.58 -8.19
CA ILE A 104 -1.81 8.18 -6.85
C ILE A 104 -3.32 8.15 -6.82
N GLY A 105 -3.88 7.08 -6.27
CA GLY A 105 -5.29 6.93 -5.96
C GLY A 105 -5.53 6.52 -4.52
N ALA A 106 -6.77 6.23 -4.18
CA ALA A 106 -7.16 5.79 -2.86
C ALA A 106 -8.18 4.66 -2.92
N VAL A 107 -8.15 3.83 -1.90
CA VAL A 107 -9.07 2.72 -1.67
C VAL A 107 -9.49 2.74 -0.21
N LEU A 108 -10.76 2.50 0.05
CA LEU A 108 -11.29 2.26 1.39
C LEU A 108 -11.60 0.78 1.55
N LEU A 109 -10.98 0.16 2.54
CA LEU A 109 -11.20 -1.24 2.89
C LEU A 109 -12.08 -1.33 4.15
N ASP A 110 -12.85 -2.39 4.24
CA ASP A 110 -13.70 -2.65 5.41
C ASP A 110 -12.86 -2.78 6.69
N LYS A 111 -13.33 -2.21 7.78
CA LYS A 111 -12.59 -2.12 9.04
C LYS A 111 -12.38 -3.49 9.70
N ALA A 112 -13.39 -4.34 9.66
CA ALA A 112 -13.35 -5.68 10.26
C ALA A 112 -12.79 -6.73 9.28
N TYR A 113 -13.09 -6.56 8.00
CA TYR A 113 -12.71 -7.48 6.93
C TYR A 113 -11.98 -6.73 5.81
N PRO A 114 -10.68 -6.36 5.97
CA PRO A 114 -9.95 -5.54 4.99
C PRO A 114 -9.77 -6.18 3.60
N SER A 115 -10.14 -7.44 3.45
CA SER A 115 -10.25 -8.08 2.14
C SER A 115 -11.42 -7.54 1.31
N LYS A 116 -12.39 -6.86 1.95
CA LYS A 116 -13.54 -6.25 1.30
C LYS A 116 -13.23 -4.79 0.96
N VAL A 117 -13.26 -4.47 -0.31
CA VAL A 117 -13.15 -3.10 -0.81
C VAL A 117 -14.51 -2.42 -0.71
N LEU A 118 -14.59 -1.31 0.02
CA LEU A 118 -15.80 -0.51 0.18
C LEU A 118 -15.91 0.58 -0.90
N ALA A 119 -14.76 1.20 -1.23
CA ALA A 119 -14.69 2.24 -2.25
C ALA A 119 -13.30 2.27 -2.89
N ARG A 120 -13.23 2.76 -4.13
CA ARG A 120 -12.00 2.90 -4.90
C ARG A 120 -12.11 4.13 -5.80
N SER A 121 -11.05 4.94 -5.85
CA SER A 121 -11.01 6.09 -6.76
C SER A 121 -10.92 5.62 -8.21
N ARG A 122 -11.92 6.02 -9.02
CA ARG A 122 -11.95 5.74 -10.47
C ARG A 122 -10.91 6.54 -11.23
N TYR A 123 -10.65 7.75 -10.75
CA TYR A 123 -9.65 8.66 -11.29
C TYR A 123 -8.54 8.85 -10.27
N PRO A 124 -7.30 9.09 -10.69
CA PRO A 124 -6.23 9.36 -9.74
C PRO A 124 -6.48 10.67 -8.99
N LEU A 125 -6.15 10.69 -7.71
CA LEU A 125 -6.17 11.89 -6.87
C LEU A 125 -5.04 12.84 -7.27
N VAL A 126 -3.87 12.27 -7.57
CA VAL A 126 -2.69 13.02 -8.01
C VAL A 126 -2.08 12.35 -9.23
N ARG A 127 -1.71 13.17 -10.20
CA ARG A 127 -1.04 12.73 -11.43
C ARG A 127 0.02 13.76 -11.85
N PRO A 128 1.07 13.35 -12.57
CA PRO A 128 2.08 14.28 -13.05
C PRO A 128 1.46 15.35 -13.96
N GLN A 129 1.67 16.61 -13.64
CA GLN A 129 1.28 17.74 -14.48
C GLN A 129 2.29 17.93 -15.62
N PRO A 130 1.93 18.60 -16.72
CA PRO A 130 2.84 18.80 -17.85
C PRO A 130 4.19 19.42 -17.47
N LEU A 131 4.22 20.36 -16.54
CA LEU A 131 5.44 21.03 -16.06
C LEU A 131 6.25 20.19 -15.04
N GLU A 132 5.70 19.08 -14.56
CA GLU A 132 6.31 18.18 -13.57
C GLU A 132 6.82 16.87 -14.20
N ARG A 133 6.84 16.80 -15.54
CA ARG A 133 7.19 15.58 -16.26
C ARG A 133 8.67 15.44 -16.59
N GLU A 134 9.45 16.44 -16.24
CA GLU A 134 10.90 16.46 -16.44
C GLU A 134 11.61 16.13 -15.13
N GLY A 135 12.74 15.45 -15.21
CA GLY A 135 13.52 15.05 -14.05
C GLY A 135 14.20 13.70 -14.23
N TYR A 136 14.77 13.18 -13.16
CA TYR A 136 15.49 11.90 -13.15
C TYR A 136 14.59 10.72 -13.56
N VAL A 137 13.32 10.72 -13.11
CA VAL A 137 12.30 9.76 -13.57
C VAL A 137 11.09 10.57 -14.03
N PRO A 138 10.89 10.76 -15.33
CA PRO A 138 9.78 11.55 -15.85
C PRO A 138 8.43 10.84 -15.67
N ASN A 139 7.36 11.63 -15.65
CA ASN A 139 5.97 11.15 -15.53
C ASN A 139 5.66 10.38 -14.22
N VAL A 140 6.35 10.69 -13.13
CA VAL A 140 6.14 10.01 -11.85
C VAL A 140 5.74 11.01 -10.77
N VAL A 141 4.59 10.77 -10.13
CA VAL A 141 4.29 11.23 -8.78
C VAL A 141 4.25 10.01 -7.87
N TYR A 142 4.91 10.09 -6.72
CA TYR A 142 5.03 8.97 -5.80
C TYR A 142 5.08 9.46 -4.36
N THR A 143 4.51 8.69 -3.45
CA THR A 143 4.66 8.86 -2.00
C THR A 143 5.00 7.53 -1.35
N CYS A 144 5.76 7.57 -0.27
CA CYS A 144 6.12 6.39 0.53
C CYS A 144 5.19 6.18 1.72
N GLY A 145 4.23 7.07 1.94
CA GLY A 145 3.29 7.00 3.03
C GLY A 145 2.46 8.25 3.16
N ALA A 146 1.58 8.22 4.14
CA ALA A 146 0.77 9.35 4.56
C ALA A 146 0.42 9.21 6.04
N MET A 147 0.01 10.30 6.64
CA MET A 147 -0.42 10.32 8.04
C MET A 147 -1.68 11.15 8.22
N ARG A 148 -2.53 10.75 9.15
CA ARG A 148 -3.69 11.53 9.57
C ARG A 148 -3.30 12.44 10.72
N VAL A 149 -3.70 13.71 10.62
CA VAL A 149 -3.59 14.70 11.71
C VAL A 149 -4.94 15.41 11.80
N GLY A 150 -5.72 15.10 12.81
CA GLY A 150 -7.11 15.57 12.92
C GLY A 150 -7.96 15.05 11.76
N ASP A 151 -8.54 15.95 10.99
CA ASP A 151 -9.37 15.63 9.82
C ASP A 151 -8.60 15.66 8.49
N ASP A 152 -7.30 15.98 8.53
CA ASP A 152 -6.45 16.09 7.36
C ASP A 152 -5.60 14.84 7.15
N ILE A 153 -5.35 14.51 5.89
CA ILE A 153 -4.39 13.48 5.46
C ILE A 153 -3.22 14.18 4.77
N PHE A 154 -2.05 14.08 5.38
CA PHE A 154 -0.78 14.55 4.80
C PHE A 154 -0.11 13.42 4.02
N MET A 155 0.29 13.72 2.79
CA MET A 155 0.85 12.76 1.84
C MET A 155 2.15 13.30 1.23
#